data_04f326355a638b6b14551b1bf2443ae9
#
_entry.id   04f326355a638b6b14551b1bf2443ae9
#
_cell.length_a   1.000
_cell.length_b   1.000
_cell.length_c   1.000
_cell.angle_alpha   90.00
_cell.angle_beta   90.00
_cell.angle_gamma   90.00
#
_symmetry.space_group_name_H-M   'P 1'
#
loop_
_entity.id
_entity.type
_entity.pdbx_description
1 polymer ?
#
loop_
_entity_poly.entity_id
_entity_poly.type
_entity_poly.pdbx_seq_one_letter_code
_entity_poly.pdbx_strand_id
1 'polypeptide(L)'
;MDTVKFLLYFSDFIVPFTMFYIVVYGFFNRNDVYESFLKGVKEGFQIVIEIAPTMIALLVSIGIFRASGALDSFSELLAPAGKLLHIPVEVIPVFIVRIFSSSAAVSFVLDIFKEYGPDSRLGMIVSIMMSCTETVIYTITIYYMSVNIKKTRWTLPGAMFATIAGAVASVAITELILSLIHISEPTRRTPIS
;
A
#
# COMPACT_ATOMS: atom_id res chain seq x y z
N MET A 1 -19.21 -11.95 21.32
CA MET A 1 -17.85 -11.80 20.75
C MET A 1 -18.01 -10.91 19.53
N ASP A 2 -17.56 -9.68 19.61
CA ASP A 2 -17.86 -8.68 18.59
C ASP A 2 -17.34 -9.14 17.23
N THR A 3 -18.17 -9.01 16.20
CA THR A 3 -17.86 -9.41 14.80
C THR A 3 -16.52 -8.85 14.33
N VAL A 4 -16.17 -7.65 14.78
CA VAL A 4 -14.89 -6.98 14.49
C VAL A 4 -13.71 -7.74 15.09
N LYS A 5 -13.80 -8.16 16.36
CA LYS A 5 -12.73 -8.96 16.99
C LYS A 5 -12.53 -10.31 16.30
N PHE A 6 -13.62 -10.94 15.90
CA PHE A 6 -13.54 -12.18 15.14
C PHE A 6 -12.83 -11.99 13.79
N LEU A 7 -13.15 -10.91 13.05
CA LEU A 7 -12.50 -10.59 11.77
C LEU A 7 -11.00 -10.29 11.96
N LEU A 8 -10.62 -9.58 13.02
CA LEU A 8 -9.22 -9.31 13.33
C LEU A 8 -8.45 -10.61 13.64
N TYR A 9 -8.97 -11.47 14.52
CA TYR A 9 -8.36 -12.77 14.82
C TYR A 9 -8.26 -13.67 13.57
N PHE A 10 -9.29 -13.64 12.72
CA PHE A 10 -9.27 -14.40 11.47
C PHE A 10 -8.20 -13.87 10.51
N SER A 11 -8.06 -12.54 10.39
CA SER A 11 -7.03 -11.89 9.60
C SER A 11 -5.62 -12.24 10.07
N ASP A 12 -5.38 -12.20 11.38
CA ASP A 12 -4.08 -12.56 11.98
C ASP A 12 -3.70 -14.03 11.73
N PHE A 13 -4.71 -14.89 11.58
CA PHE A 13 -4.50 -16.32 11.36
C PHE A 13 -4.23 -16.68 9.89
N ILE A 14 -4.63 -15.85 8.92
CA ILE A 14 -4.51 -16.15 7.49
C ILE A 14 -3.06 -16.41 7.08
N VAL A 15 -2.12 -15.54 7.48
CA VAL A 15 -0.70 -15.67 7.08
C VAL A 15 -0.05 -16.91 7.68
N PRO A 16 -0.11 -17.16 9.00
CA PRO A 16 0.40 -18.40 9.59
C PRO A 16 -0.22 -19.66 9.00
N PHE A 17 -1.53 -19.64 8.77
CA PHE A 17 -2.24 -20.77 8.17
C PHE A 17 -1.79 -21.05 6.74
N THR A 18 -1.61 -20.00 5.93
CA THR A 18 -1.13 -20.12 4.55
C THR A 18 0.30 -20.70 4.53
N MET A 19 1.18 -20.22 5.40
CA MET A 19 2.54 -20.76 5.53
C MET A 19 2.52 -22.23 5.93
N PHE A 20 1.72 -22.60 6.94
CA PHE A 20 1.54 -23.98 7.36
C PHE A 20 1.04 -24.84 6.21
N TYR A 21 0.02 -24.39 5.50
CA TYR A 21 -0.54 -25.11 4.33
C TYR A 21 0.52 -25.36 3.26
N ILE A 22 1.32 -24.36 2.89
CA ILE A 22 2.38 -24.50 1.88
C ILE A 22 3.43 -25.56 2.31
N VAL A 23 3.87 -25.50 3.58
CA VAL A 23 4.85 -26.45 4.11
C VAL A 23 4.30 -27.87 4.12
N VAL A 24 3.08 -28.06 4.61
CA VAL A 24 2.41 -29.36 4.66
C VAL A 24 2.17 -29.91 3.25
N TYR A 25 1.71 -29.08 2.33
CA TYR A 25 1.51 -29.47 0.93
C TYR A 25 2.83 -29.90 0.28
N GLY A 26 3.91 -29.16 0.49
CA GLY A 26 5.26 -29.53 0.02
C GLY A 26 5.72 -30.87 0.56
N PHE A 27 5.52 -31.11 1.86
CA PHE A 27 5.86 -32.37 2.51
C PHE A 27 5.08 -33.57 1.95
N PHE A 28 3.77 -33.42 1.76
CA PHE A 28 2.95 -34.50 1.17
C PHE A 28 3.32 -34.81 -0.30
N ASN A 29 3.78 -33.82 -1.05
CA ASN A 29 4.25 -34.02 -2.42
C ASN A 29 5.71 -34.49 -2.52
N ARG A 30 6.33 -34.87 -1.39
CA ARG A 30 7.71 -35.33 -1.30
C ARG A 30 8.74 -34.32 -1.85
N ASN A 31 8.42 -33.05 -1.82
CA ASN A 31 9.38 -31.99 -2.14
C ASN A 31 10.33 -31.79 -0.95
N ASP A 32 11.60 -31.49 -1.23
CA ASP A 32 12.49 -31.01 -0.20
C ASP A 32 12.13 -29.56 0.14
N VAL A 33 11.31 -29.42 1.19
CA VAL A 33 10.79 -28.13 1.65
C VAL A 33 11.91 -27.20 2.11
N TYR A 34 12.95 -27.76 2.75
CA TYR A 34 14.07 -26.97 3.25
C TYR A 34 14.94 -26.44 2.10
N GLU A 35 15.27 -27.29 1.14
CA GLU A 35 16.04 -26.86 -0.04
C GLU A 35 15.30 -25.85 -0.89
N SER A 36 13.99 -26.06 -1.09
CA SER A 36 13.10 -25.11 -1.77
C SER A 36 13.05 -23.77 -1.04
N PHE A 37 12.98 -23.77 0.28
CA PHE A 37 13.03 -22.56 1.10
C PHE A 37 14.37 -21.82 0.94
N LEU A 38 15.51 -22.53 1.04
CA LEU A 38 16.82 -21.92 0.86
C LEU A 38 17.01 -21.31 -0.53
N LYS A 39 16.48 -21.97 -1.57
CA LYS A 39 16.48 -21.43 -2.93
C LYS A 39 15.69 -20.13 -2.99
N GLY A 40 14.47 -20.12 -2.44
CA GLY A 40 13.64 -18.93 -2.38
C GLY A 40 14.28 -17.78 -1.61
N VAL A 41 14.99 -18.07 -0.50
CA VAL A 41 15.75 -17.06 0.26
C VAL A 41 16.84 -16.43 -0.61
N LYS A 42 17.63 -17.23 -1.35
CA LYS A 42 18.69 -16.71 -2.23
C LYS A 42 18.11 -15.83 -3.34
N GLU A 43 17.04 -16.28 -4.01
CA GLU A 43 16.36 -15.52 -5.05
C GLU A 43 15.79 -14.21 -4.48
N GLY A 44 15.18 -14.25 -3.29
CA GLY A 44 14.66 -13.06 -2.61
C GLY A 44 15.75 -12.04 -2.28
N PHE A 45 16.90 -12.47 -1.77
CA PHE A 45 18.05 -11.59 -1.53
C PHE A 45 18.57 -10.95 -2.82
N GLN A 46 18.64 -11.69 -3.92
CA GLN A 46 19.05 -11.14 -5.19
C GLN A 46 18.11 -10.03 -5.65
N ILE A 47 16.79 -10.24 -5.56
CA ILE A 47 15.79 -9.22 -5.88
C ILE A 47 15.97 -7.97 -5.02
N VAL A 48 16.23 -8.13 -3.71
CA VAL A 48 16.46 -6.97 -2.81
C VAL A 48 17.68 -6.17 -3.27
N ILE A 49 18.80 -6.83 -3.60
CA ILE A 49 20.02 -6.16 -4.07
C ILE A 49 19.77 -5.42 -5.41
N GLU A 50 19.00 -6.01 -6.31
CA GLU A 50 18.66 -5.39 -7.60
C GLU A 50 17.75 -4.16 -7.46
N ILE A 51 16.81 -4.17 -6.51
CA ILE A 51 15.84 -3.09 -6.29
C ILE A 51 16.40 -1.98 -5.40
N ALA A 52 17.28 -2.32 -4.43
CA ALA A 52 17.76 -1.37 -3.42
C ALA A 52 18.35 -0.07 -3.99
N PRO A 53 19.20 -0.06 -5.04
CA PRO A 53 19.74 1.18 -5.60
C PRO A 53 18.64 2.11 -6.13
N THR A 54 17.64 1.55 -6.80
CA THR A 54 16.49 2.31 -7.33
C THR A 54 15.67 2.91 -6.19
N MET A 55 15.40 2.14 -5.13
CA MET A 55 14.65 2.62 -3.96
C MET A 55 15.42 3.74 -3.23
N ILE A 56 16.73 3.59 -3.06
CA ILE A 56 17.57 4.63 -2.44
C ILE A 56 17.54 5.92 -3.29
N ALA A 57 17.73 5.80 -4.60
CA ALA A 57 17.68 6.96 -5.49
C ALA A 57 16.33 7.68 -5.44
N LEU A 58 15.22 6.94 -5.40
CA LEU A 58 13.87 7.50 -5.29
C LEU A 58 13.67 8.19 -3.94
N LEU A 59 14.09 7.58 -2.82
CA LEU A 59 13.98 8.19 -1.49
C LEU A 59 14.78 9.48 -1.39
N VAL A 60 16.01 9.51 -1.92
CA VAL A 60 16.82 10.73 -1.98
C VAL A 60 16.14 11.80 -2.83
N SER A 61 15.62 11.43 -4.00
CA SER A 61 14.92 12.35 -4.90
C SER A 61 13.69 12.96 -4.24
N ILE A 62 12.88 12.16 -3.53
CA ILE A 62 11.70 12.64 -2.81
C ILE A 62 12.12 13.55 -1.66
N GLY A 63 13.20 13.22 -0.94
CA GLY A 63 13.74 14.08 0.10
C GLY A 63 14.18 15.46 -0.43
N ILE A 64 14.83 15.51 -1.61
CA ILE A 64 15.20 16.76 -2.28
C ILE A 64 13.93 17.51 -2.72
N PHE A 65 12.95 16.82 -3.29
CA PHE A 65 11.70 17.41 -3.76
C PHE A 65 10.89 18.02 -2.60
N ARG A 66 10.88 17.37 -1.43
CA ARG A 66 10.30 17.91 -0.20
C ARG A 66 11.10 19.11 0.33
N ALA A 67 12.42 18.99 0.44
CA ALA A 67 13.28 20.06 0.96
C ALA A 67 13.26 21.33 0.11
N SER A 68 12.98 21.21 -1.19
CA SER A 68 12.83 22.35 -2.10
C SER A 68 11.48 23.07 -1.98
N GLY A 69 10.50 22.53 -1.22
CA GLY A 69 9.12 23.02 -1.18
C GLY A 69 8.29 22.69 -2.44
N ALA A 70 8.88 22.02 -3.41
CA ALA A 70 8.20 21.68 -4.66
C ALA A 70 7.08 20.67 -4.43
N LEU A 71 7.22 19.75 -3.44
CA LEU A 71 6.17 18.81 -3.06
C LEU A 71 4.95 19.53 -2.49
N ASP A 72 5.16 20.56 -1.67
CA ASP A 72 4.06 21.34 -1.08
C ASP A 72 3.33 22.13 -2.17
N SER A 73 4.06 22.80 -3.06
CA SER A 73 3.48 23.51 -4.20
C SER A 73 2.69 22.59 -5.13
N PHE A 74 3.20 21.37 -5.38
CA PHE A 74 2.50 20.35 -6.16
C PHE A 74 1.23 19.88 -5.47
N SER A 75 1.29 19.65 -4.16
CA SER A 75 0.15 19.25 -3.34
C SER A 75 -0.93 20.33 -3.27
N GLU A 76 -0.54 21.60 -3.15
CA GLU A 76 -1.45 22.74 -3.19
C GLU A 76 -2.17 22.88 -4.54
N LEU A 77 -1.45 22.69 -5.65
CA LEU A 77 -2.04 22.70 -6.99
C LEU A 77 -3.13 21.64 -7.16
N LEU A 78 -2.96 20.50 -6.50
CA LEU A 78 -3.88 19.36 -6.55
C LEU A 78 -4.93 19.36 -5.43
N ALA A 79 -4.82 20.26 -4.46
CA ALA A 79 -5.75 20.38 -3.34
C ALA A 79 -7.24 20.46 -3.74
N PRO A 80 -7.65 21.15 -4.84
CA PRO A 80 -9.04 21.15 -5.26
C PRO A 80 -9.56 19.75 -5.61
N ALA A 81 -8.74 18.94 -6.29
CA ALA A 81 -9.10 17.56 -6.62
C ALA A 81 -9.18 16.67 -5.36
N GLY A 82 -8.24 16.84 -4.42
CA GLY A 82 -8.25 16.16 -3.13
C GLY A 82 -9.49 16.48 -2.32
N LYS A 83 -9.89 17.74 -2.24
CA LYS A 83 -11.12 18.17 -1.56
C LYS A 83 -12.36 17.54 -2.16
N LEU A 84 -12.44 17.45 -3.49
CA LEU A 84 -13.57 16.82 -4.18
C LEU A 84 -13.68 15.32 -3.85
N LEU A 85 -12.53 14.64 -3.71
CA LEU A 85 -12.44 13.21 -3.42
C LEU A 85 -12.32 12.89 -1.92
N HIS A 86 -12.33 13.90 -1.05
CA HIS A 86 -12.09 13.79 0.40
C HIS A 86 -10.75 13.11 0.75
N ILE A 87 -9.76 13.20 -0.14
CA ILE A 87 -8.40 12.66 0.06
C ILE A 87 -7.53 13.76 0.67
N PRO A 88 -6.81 13.48 1.78
CA PRO A 88 -5.85 14.42 2.37
C PRO A 88 -4.80 14.87 1.34
N VAL A 89 -4.42 16.14 1.39
CA VAL A 89 -3.53 16.76 0.40
C VAL A 89 -2.17 16.07 0.37
N GLU A 90 -1.68 15.63 1.53
CA GLU A 90 -0.42 14.92 1.70
C GLU A 90 -0.40 13.53 1.02
N VAL A 91 -1.57 12.93 0.83
CA VAL A 91 -1.73 11.60 0.20
C VAL A 91 -1.84 11.71 -1.32
N ILE A 92 -2.21 12.87 -1.86
CA ILE A 92 -2.41 13.07 -3.30
C ILE A 92 -1.18 12.70 -4.14
N PRO A 93 0.06 13.09 -3.77
CA PRO A 93 1.25 12.68 -4.52
C PRO A 93 1.41 11.17 -4.61
N VAL A 94 1.15 10.45 -3.51
CA VAL A 94 1.18 8.98 -3.49
C VAL A 94 0.16 8.40 -4.47
N PHE A 95 -1.08 8.91 -4.42
CA PHE A 95 -2.16 8.47 -5.30
C PHE A 95 -1.82 8.64 -6.79
N ILE A 96 -1.31 9.82 -7.17
CA ILE A 96 -0.97 10.11 -8.57
C ILE A 96 0.19 9.24 -9.03
N VAL A 97 1.26 9.17 -8.24
CA VAL A 97 2.44 8.38 -8.60
C VAL A 97 2.11 6.89 -8.67
N ARG A 98 1.17 6.41 -7.84
CA ARG A 98 0.69 5.02 -7.84
C ARG A 98 0.12 4.59 -9.19
N ILE A 99 -0.52 5.49 -9.94
CA ILE A 99 -1.06 5.20 -11.26
C ILE A 99 0.04 4.78 -12.25
N PHE A 100 1.25 5.34 -12.11
CA PHE A 100 2.35 5.19 -13.05
C PHE A 100 3.44 4.21 -12.56
N SER A 101 3.81 4.27 -11.29
CA SER A 101 4.98 3.57 -10.75
C SER A 101 4.74 3.06 -9.33
N SER A 102 4.81 1.75 -9.17
CA SER A 102 4.70 1.09 -7.87
C SER A 102 5.88 1.43 -6.95
N SER A 103 7.11 1.37 -7.46
CA SER A 103 8.32 1.65 -6.68
C SER A 103 8.38 3.09 -6.20
N ALA A 104 8.04 4.05 -7.08
CA ALA A 104 7.98 5.45 -6.70
C ALA A 104 6.87 5.70 -5.65
N ALA A 105 5.70 5.08 -5.80
CA ALA A 105 4.63 5.16 -4.80
C ALA A 105 5.08 4.65 -3.43
N VAL A 106 5.76 3.50 -3.36
CA VAL A 106 6.33 2.98 -2.10
C VAL A 106 7.30 3.99 -1.47
N SER A 107 8.12 4.67 -2.27
CA SER A 107 9.05 5.68 -1.75
C SER A 107 8.33 6.89 -1.15
N PHE A 108 7.22 7.34 -1.75
CA PHE A 108 6.36 8.38 -1.17
C PHE A 108 5.65 7.91 0.11
N VAL A 109 5.23 6.65 0.17
CA VAL A 109 4.66 6.06 1.40
C VAL A 109 5.69 6.05 2.53
N LEU A 110 6.93 5.64 2.24
CA LEU A 110 8.02 5.66 3.22
C LEU A 110 8.34 7.09 3.71
N ASP A 111 8.23 8.08 2.83
CA ASP A 111 8.37 9.47 3.20
C ASP A 111 7.25 9.93 4.16
N ILE A 112 5.99 9.56 3.89
CA ILE A 112 4.87 9.79 4.82
C ILE A 112 5.08 9.07 6.16
N PHE A 113 5.57 7.83 6.15
CA PHE A 113 5.86 7.11 7.38
C PHE A 113 6.97 7.77 8.21
N LYS A 114 7.98 8.33 7.54
CA LYS A 114 9.07 9.04 8.19
C LYS A 114 8.59 10.35 8.82
N GLU A 115 7.72 11.09 8.16
CA GLU A 115 7.27 12.42 8.58
C GLU A 115 6.15 12.33 9.63
N TYR A 116 5.17 11.46 9.40
CA TYR A 116 3.93 11.40 10.21
C TYR A 116 3.83 10.14 11.08
N GLY A 117 4.60 9.11 10.77
CA GLY A 117 4.53 7.79 11.41
C GLY A 117 3.57 6.82 10.69
N PRO A 118 3.86 5.50 10.72
CA PRO A 118 3.04 4.49 10.06
C PRO A 118 1.65 4.32 10.69
N ASP A 119 1.54 4.51 12.02
CA ASP A 119 0.30 4.39 12.79
C ASP A 119 -0.53 5.67 12.80
N SER A 120 -0.06 6.73 12.13
CA SER A 120 -0.81 7.97 11.98
C SER A 120 -2.00 7.78 11.06
N ARG A 121 -2.97 8.71 11.11
CA ARG A 121 -4.09 8.73 10.19
C ARG A 121 -3.64 8.69 8.71
N LEU A 122 -2.62 9.49 8.36
CA LEU A 122 -2.07 9.52 7.00
C LEU A 122 -1.35 8.21 6.66
N GLY A 123 -0.55 7.67 7.58
CA GLY A 123 0.12 6.38 7.43
C GLY A 123 -0.86 5.24 7.18
N MET A 124 -1.96 5.18 7.92
CA MET A 124 -3.01 4.17 7.71
C MET A 124 -3.72 4.35 6.36
N ILE A 125 -4.06 5.59 5.96
CA ILE A 125 -4.68 5.85 4.66
C ILE A 125 -3.80 5.33 3.52
N VAL A 126 -2.51 5.68 3.50
CA VAL A 126 -1.60 5.26 2.42
C VAL A 126 -1.37 3.75 2.44
N SER A 127 -1.33 3.11 3.61
CA SER A 127 -1.18 1.66 3.74
C SER A 127 -2.38 0.92 3.14
N ILE A 128 -3.60 1.33 3.47
CA ILE A 128 -4.83 0.75 2.92
C ILE A 128 -4.92 1.06 1.43
N MET A 129 -4.62 2.29 1.00
CA MET A 129 -4.64 2.68 -0.40
C MET A 129 -3.66 1.85 -1.24
N MET A 130 -2.45 1.59 -0.74
CA MET A 130 -1.47 0.75 -1.43
C MET A 130 -1.94 -0.70 -1.57
N SER A 131 -2.71 -1.22 -0.62
CA SER A 131 -3.22 -2.59 -0.67
C SER A 131 -4.43 -2.77 -1.59
N CYS A 132 -5.26 -1.73 -1.78
CA CYS A 132 -6.49 -1.82 -2.58
C CYS A 132 -6.39 -1.15 -3.97
N THR A 133 -5.22 -0.61 -4.34
CA THR A 133 -4.98 -0.01 -5.65
C THR A 133 -3.78 -0.65 -6.35
N GLU A 134 -3.77 -0.58 -7.69
CA GLU A 134 -2.68 -1.09 -8.52
C GLU A 134 -2.10 -0.03 -9.45
N THR A 135 -0.91 -0.30 -10.01
CA THR A 135 -0.23 0.55 -10.98
C THR A 135 -0.88 0.40 -12.36
N VAL A 136 -1.88 1.23 -12.62
CA VAL A 136 -2.77 1.09 -13.78
C VAL A 136 -2.01 1.02 -15.10
N ILE A 137 -1.14 1.98 -15.35
CA ILE A 137 -0.43 2.10 -16.65
C ILE A 137 0.51 0.92 -16.87
N TYR A 138 1.30 0.58 -15.85
CA TYR A 138 2.24 -0.53 -15.94
C TYR A 138 1.52 -1.87 -16.15
N THR A 139 0.51 -2.15 -15.34
CA THR A 139 -0.26 -3.39 -15.41
C THR A 139 -0.93 -3.57 -16.77
N ILE A 140 -1.65 -2.54 -17.26
CA ILE A 140 -2.28 -2.60 -18.59
C ILE A 140 -1.22 -2.81 -19.67
N THR A 141 -0.09 -2.13 -19.59
CA THR A 141 0.97 -2.25 -20.60
C THR A 141 1.50 -3.68 -20.68
N ILE A 142 1.87 -4.29 -19.55
CA ILE A 142 2.40 -5.67 -19.52
C ILE A 142 1.37 -6.67 -20.04
N TYR A 143 0.15 -6.64 -19.53
CA TYR A 143 -0.87 -7.60 -19.93
C TYR A 143 -1.25 -7.44 -21.41
N TYR A 144 -1.37 -6.22 -21.92
CA TYR A 144 -1.73 -5.99 -23.31
C TYR A 144 -0.60 -6.34 -24.27
N MET A 145 0.65 -6.08 -23.87
CA MET A 145 1.81 -6.50 -24.67
C MET A 145 1.93 -8.02 -24.75
N SER A 146 1.66 -8.75 -23.66
CA SER A 146 1.77 -10.22 -23.64
C SER A 146 0.78 -10.90 -24.60
N VAL A 147 -0.37 -10.28 -24.87
CA VAL A 147 -1.43 -10.80 -25.76
C VAL A 147 -1.59 -9.98 -27.06
N ASN A 148 -0.64 -9.07 -27.35
CA ASN A 148 -0.62 -8.22 -28.54
C ASN A 148 -1.90 -7.37 -28.74
N ILE A 149 -2.57 -6.96 -27.66
CA ILE A 149 -3.72 -6.04 -27.72
C ILE A 149 -3.19 -4.61 -27.84
N LYS A 150 -3.65 -3.88 -28.87
CA LYS A 150 -3.21 -2.49 -29.15
C LYS A 150 -4.20 -1.42 -28.72
N LYS A 151 -5.42 -1.78 -28.33
CA LYS A 151 -6.49 -0.83 -27.98
C LYS A 151 -7.03 -1.14 -26.60
N THR A 152 -6.89 -0.21 -25.66
CA THR A 152 -7.34 -0.37 -24.27
C THR A 152 -8.86 -0.26 -24.12
N ARG A 153 -9.57 0.35 -25.08
CA ARG A 153 -11.02 0.57 -25.03
C ARG A 153 -11.46 1.10 -23.65
N TRP A 154 -12.33 0.36 -22.97
CA TRP A 154 -12.86 0.71 -21.64
C TRP A 154 -11.98 0.27 -20.47
N THR A 155 -10.91 -0.48 -20.71
CA THR A 155 -10.04 -0.97 -19.62
C THR A 155 -9.34 0.18 -18.88
N LEU A 156 -8.79 1.15 -19.61
CA LEU A 156 -8.12 2.28 -18.97
C LEU A 156 -9.09 3.16 -18.17
N PRO A 157 -10.22 3.62 -18.70
CA PRO A 157 -11.20 4.35 -17.91
C PRO A 157 -11.74 3.55 -16.71
N GLY A 158 -12.01 2.26 -16.89
CA GLY A 158 -12.48 1.39 -15.81
C GLY A 158 -11.44 1.21 -14.70
N ALA A 159 -10.18 1.00 -15.05
CA ALA A 159 -9.09 0.90 -14.09
C ALA A 159 -8.85 2.21 -13.33
N MET A 160 -8.92 3.37 -14.01
CA MET A 160 -8.85 4.69 -13.37
C MET A 160 -9.99 4.89 -12.39
N PHE A 161 -11.22 4.56 -12.79
CA PHE A 161 -12.38 4.65 -11.90
C PHE A 161 -12.23 3.73 -10.66
N ALA A 162 -11.79 2.49 -10.85
CA ALA A 162 -11.54 1.55 -9.76
C ALA A 162 -10.45 2.08 -8.80
N THR A 163 -9.37 2.67 -9.33
CA THR A 163 -8.29 3.25 -8.52
C THR A 163 -8.77 4.45 -7.71
N ILE A 164 -9.58 5.33 -8.30
CA ILE A 164 -10.20 6.46 -7.58
C ILE A 164 -11.12 5.94 -6.48
N ALA A 165 -11.99 4.97 -6.79
CA ALA A 165 -12.89 4.37 -5.81
C ALA A 165 -12.12 3.70 -4.67
N GLY A 166 -11.01 2.99 -4.96
CA GLY A 166 -10.13 2.42 -3.95
C GLY A 166 -9.48 3.47 -3.06
N ALA A 167 -9.01 4.58 -3.62
CA ALA A 167 -8.43 5.68 -2.86
C ALA A 167 -9.46 6.35 -1.92
N VAL A 168 -10.67 6.60 -2.39
CA VAL A 168 -11.76 7.14 -1.56
C VAL A 168 -12.16 6.15 -0.47
N ALA A 169 -12.28 4.87 -0.82
CA ALA A 169 -12.59 3.81 0.14
C ALA A 169 -11.52 3.69 1.23
N SER A 170 -10.22 3.85 0.90
CA SER A 170 -9.14 3.81 1.88
C SER A 170 -9.26 4.90 2.95
N VAL A 171 -9.66 6.10 2.55
CA VAL A 171 -9.95 7.19 3.50
C VAL A 171 -11.14 6.83 4.38
N ALA A 172 -12.26 6.40 3.80
CA ALA A 172 -13.47 6.04 4.54
C ALA A 172 -13.24 4.88 5.53
N ILE A 173 -12.48 3.85 5.14
CA ILE A 173 -12.14 2.72 5.99
C ILE A 173 -11.23 3.16 7.13
N THR A 174 -10.24 4.03 6.87
CA THR A 174 -9.37 4.56 7.92
C THR A 174 -10.17 5.33 8.97
N GLU A 175 -11.09 6.22 8.54
CA GLU A 175 -11.95 6.95 9.47
C GLU A 175 -12.83 6.02 10.30
N LEU A 176 -13.36 4.96 9.69
CA LEU A 176 -14.14 3.95 10.39
C LEU A 176 -13.30 3.22 11.44
N ILE A 177 -12.08 2.80 11.09
CA ILE A 177 -11.17 2.11 12.02
C ILE A 177 -10.81 3.03 13.19
N LEU A 178 -10.44 4.28 12.91
CA LEU A 178 -10.09 5.25 13.96
C LEU A 178 -11.27 5.55 14.89
N SER A 179 -12.47 5.67 14.35
CA SER A 179 -13.67 5.87 15.16
C SER A 179 -13.94 4.69 16.09
N LEU A 180 -13.73 3.45 15.60
CA LEU A 180 -13.88 2.24 16.40
C LEU A 180 -12.84 2.12 17.51
N ILE A 181 -11.58 2.51 17.23
CA ILE A 181 -10.51 2.54 18.24
C ILE A 181 -10.84 3.55 19.35
N HIS A 182 -11.31 4.75 19.00
CA HIS A 182 -11.71 5.77 19.99
C HIS A 182 -12.89 5.33 20.87
N ILE A 183 -13.83 4.56 20.33
CA ILE A 183 -14.96 4.03 21.08
C ILE A 183 -14.50 2.88 22.02
N SER A 184 -13.46 2.14 21.67
CA SER A 184 -12.95 1.02 22.48
C SER A 184 -11.97 1.44 23.59
N GLU A 185 -11.49 2.67 23.64
CA GLU A 185 -10.58 3.22 24.67
C GLU A 185 -11.17 4.32 25.59
N PRO A 186 -12.39 4.21 26.13
CA PRO A 186 -12.89 5.26 27.05
C PRO A 186 -12.33 5.17 28.49
N THR A 187 -11.50 4.19 28.83
CA THR A 187 -11.21 3.86 30.25
C THR A 187 -9.75 3.94 30.68
N ARG A 188 -8.82 4.46 29.87
CA ARG A 188 -7.41 4.57 30.27
C ARG A 188 -6.98 5.95 30.80
N ARG A 189 -7.92 6.82 31.16
CA ARG A 189 -7.64 8.05 31.91
C ARG A 189 -8.22 7.98 33.31
N THR A 190 -7.68 7.11 34.15
CA THR A 190 -7.75 7.39 35.62
C THR A 190 -6.55 8.24 35.96
N PRO A 191 -6.74 9.44 36.49
CA PRO A 191 -5.64 10.21 37.06
C PRO A 191 -5.13 9.44 38.28
N ILE A 192 -3.83 9.18 38.29
CA ILE A 192 -3.14 8.74 39.51
C ILE A 192 -3.12 9.95 40.43
N SER A 193 -3.93 9.88 41.46
CA SER A 193 -3.87 10.78 42.64
C SER A 193 -2.68 10.41 43.50
#